data_fbd2164278c33db3bc8a6f497fbc38c8
#
_entry.id   fbd2164278c33db3bc8a6f497fbc38c8
#
_cell.length_a   1.000
_cell.length_b   1.000
_cell.length_c   1.000
_cell.angle_alpha   90.00
_cell.angle_beta   90.00
_cell.angle_gamma   90.00
#
_symmetry.space_group_name_H-M   'P 1'
#
loop_
_entity.id
_entity.type
_entity.pdbx_description
1 polymer ?
#
loop_
_entity_poly.entity_id
_entity_poly.type
_entity_poly.pdbx_seq_one_letter_code
_entity_poly.pdbx_strand_id
1 'polypeptide(L)'
;MPVLSIIACKMLEDELTRVLSLDATLRHLILVDNLDGMGLSRKLRAQNRSHLLIDRDEIPDRIKDLQKDDFGKFMKPLLKGFHIIRGRASENASAQEHIVVVNVLRMALHSDGKLIKDEVYKNVRDMSRFSDGILLLYGLCGNSLGDIGNDLRDLSCPIYFLTDRDDKRVDDCIAVALGGNKRYEETLRGFPEVGFFFTPMWAFNWREIEKEANNSSKSQSLGSMLNSLGYQKVAMLDTGLHYTEDFGVESKVGEFASLYNLEIVRLQGSTEIVDRCYQQAKEGKFNRKHSGL
;
A
#
# COMPACT_ATOMS: atom_id res chain seq x y z
N MET A 1 0.72 -4.37 22.94
CA MET A 1 0.53 -4.83 21.54
C MET A 1 1.49 -4.06 20.66
N PRO A 2 2.18 -4.73 19.72
CA PRO A 2 3.03 -4.03 18.77
C PRO A 2 2.22 -3.16 17.79
N VAL A 3 2.86 -2.12 17.28
CA VAL A 3 2.30 -1.14 16.36
C VAL A 3 3.03 -1.21 15.03
N LEU A 4 2.34 -1.67 13.99
CA LEU A 4 2.83 -1.59 12.60
C LEU A 4 2.22 -0.36 11.93
N SER A 5 3.05 0.58 11.52
CA SER A 5 2.60 1.68 10.68
C SER A 5 2.75 1.37 9.20
N ILE A 6 1.80 1.82 8.40
CA ILE A 6 1.83 1.67 6.93
C ILE A 6 1.72 3.06 6.31
N ILE A 7 2.70 3.41 5.49
CA ILE A 7 2.65 4.61 4.66
C ILE A 7 2.40 4.13 3.24
N ALA A 8 1.23 4.46 2.70
CA ALA A 8 0.75 3.85 1.47
C ALA A 8 0.59 4.87 0.34
N CYS A 9 1.00 4.46 -0.86
CA CYS A 9 0.58 5.11 -2.09
C CYS A 9 -0.91 4.84 -2.33
N LYS A 10 -1.69 5.87 -2.66
CA LYS A 10 -3.11 5.74 -3.00
C LYS A 10 -3.35 4.72 -4.13
N MET A 11 -2.38 4.52 -5.01
CA MET A 11 -2.49 3.56 -6.11
C MET A 11 -2.48 2.08 -5.68
N LEU A 12 -2.12 1.79 -4.42
CA LEU A 12 -2.13 0.45 -3.81
C LEU A 12 -3.24 0.31 -2.75
N GLU A 13 -4.27 1.14 -2.84
CA GLU A 13 -5.39 1.15 -1.88
C GLU A 13 -6.19 -0.16 -1.90
N ASP A 14 -6.36 -0.79 -3.06
CA ASP A 14 -7.11 -2.04 -3.20
C ASP A 14 -6.34 -3.20 -2.55
N GLU A 15 -5.06 -3.32 -2.81
CA GLU A 15 -4.17 -4.30 -2.19
C GLU A 15 -4.12 -4.10 -0.67
N LEU A 16 -4.05 -2.85 -0.22
CA LEU A 16 -4.08 -2.52 1.20
C LEU A 16 -5.42 -2.89 1.84
N THR A 17 -6.54 -2.61 1.18
CA THR A 17 -7.87 -3.03 1.64
C THR A 17 -7.92 -4.54 1.84
N ARG A 18 -7.39 -5.31 0.89
CA ARG A 18 -7.33 -6.77 0.95
C ARG A 18 -6.60 -7.26 2.20
N VAL A 19 -5.34 -6.85 2.39
CA VAL A 19 -4.52 -7.39 3.50
C VAL A 19 -5.08 -7.00 4.86
N LEU A 20 -5.60 -5.78 5.00
CA LEU A 20 -6.21 -5.32 6.25
C LEU A 20 -7.54 -6.01 6.55
N SER A 21 -8.34 -6.33 5.53
CA SER A 21 -9.62 -7.02 5.70
C SER A 21 -9.44 -8.48 6.06
N LEU A 22 -8.42 -9.15 5.53
CA LEU A 22 -8.15 -10.56 5.75
C LEU A 22 -7.34 -10.86 7.02
N ASP A 23 -6.74 -9.85 7.65
CA ASP A 23 -5.90 -10.07 8.83
C ASP A 23 -6.73 -10.33 10.09
N ALA A 24 -6.80 -11.60 10.50
CA ALA A 24 -7.51 -12.02 11.70
C ALA A 24 -6.82 -11.59 13.01
N THR A 25 -5.52 -11.23 12.97
CA THR A 25 -4.74 -10.82 14.15
C THR A 25 -4.69 -9.30 14.34
N LEU A 26 -5.22 -8.56 13.38
CA LEU A 26 -5.35 -7.11 13.45
C LEU A 26 -6.44 -6.72 14.46
N ARG A 27 -6.01 -6.29 15.64
CA ARG A 27 -6.90 -5.93 16.77
C ARG A 27 -7.52 -4.56 16.61
N HIS A 28 -6.68 -3.56 16.33
CA HIS A 28 -7.10 -2.17 16.13
C HIS A 28 -6.51 -1.62 14.84
N LEU A 29 -7.36 -1.01 14.05
CA LEU A 29 -6.99 -0.32 12.82
C LEU A 29 -7.28 1.17 12.98
N ILE A 30 -6.25 1.98 12.81
CA ILE A 30 -6.32 3.44 12.81
C ILE A 30 -5.95 3.93 11.42
N LEU A 31 -6.77 4.76 10.84
CA LEU A 31 -6.45 5.52 9.64
C LEU A 31 -6.19 6.97 10.03
N VAL A 32 -5.12 7.55 9.52
CA VAL A 32 -4.90 8.99 9.62
C VAL A 32 -6.05 9.71 8.92
N ASP A 33 -6.71 10.63 9.62
CA ASP A 33 -7.80 11.41 9.05
C ASP A 33 -7.26 12.41 8.03
N ASN A 34 -7.38 12.07 6.77
CA ASN A 34 -7.04 12.89 5.63
C ASN A 34 -7.90 12.54 4.41
N LEU A 35 -7.95 13.44 3.43
CA LEU A 35 -8.79 13.25 2.23
C LEU A 35 -8.36 12.04 1.39
N ASP A 36 -7.09 11.73 1.35
CA ASP A 36 -6.55 10.62 0.54
C ASP A 36 -6.91 9.26 1.12
N GLY A 37 -7.08 9.16 2.44
CA GLY A 37 -7.50 7.94 3.14
C GLY A 37 -8.99 7.64 3.07
N MET A 38 -9.83 8.56 2.57
CA MET A 38 -11.28 8.40 2.54
C MET A 38 -11.75 7.24 1.64
N GLY A 39 -11.02 6.98 0.54
CA GLY A 39 -11.28 5.85 -0.34
C GLY A 39 -11.08 4.52 0.40
N LEU A 40 -9.93 4.37 1.05
CA LEU A 40 -9.61 3.21 1.88
C LEU A 40 -10.66 3.00 2.98
N SER A 41 -11.04 4.07 3.68
CA SER A 41 -12.08 4.01 4.74
C SER A 41 -13.40 3.45 4.22
N ARG A 42 -13.88 3.89 3.04
CA ARG A 42 -15.10 3.37 2.42
C ARG A 42 -14.99 1.89 2.08
N LYS A 43 -13.90 1.47 1.45
CA LYS A 43 -13.65 0.08 1.07
C LYS A 43 -13.57 -0.85 2.28
N LEU A 44 -12.87 -0.44 3.33
CA LEU A 44 -12.80 -1.21 4.58
C LEU A 44 -14.18 -1.37 5.24
N ARG A 45 -15.01 -0.32 5.25
CA ARG A 45 -16.40 -0.42 5.75
C ARG A 45 -17.23 -1.39 4.92
N ALA A 46 -17.09 -1.37 3.58
CA ALA A 46 -17.76 -2.31 2.69
C ALA A 46 -17.34 -3.77 2.95
N GLN A 47 -16.12 -3.99 3.42
CA GLN A 47 -15.60 -5.29 3.85
C GLN A 47 -15.89 -5.60 5.33
N ASN A 48 -16.77 -4.84 6.00
CA ASN A 48 -17.08 -4.96 7.42
C ASN A 48 -15.85 -4.86 8.33
N ARG A 49 -14.78 -4.16 7.89
CA ARG A 49 -13.58 -3.93 8.69
C ARG A 49 -13.70 -2.63 9.47
N SER A 50 -13.87 -2.76 10.78
CA SER A 50 -13.92 -1.60 11.69
C SER A 50 -12.57 -0.91 11.78
N HIS A 51 -12.59 0.42 11.79
CA HIS A 51 -11.40 1.25 11.95
C HIS A 51 -11.76 2.59 12.61
N LEU A 52 -10.74 3.26 13.12
CA LEU A 52 -10.84 4.61 13.69
C LEU A 52 -10.24 5.61 12.70
N LEU A 53 -10.87 6.76 12.52
CA LEU A 53 -10.29 7.92 11.84
C LEU A 53 -9.76 8.84 12.93
N ILE A 54 -8.47 9.14 12.92
CA ILE A 54 -7.79 9.88 14.00
C ILE A 54 -6.85 10.92 13.37
N ASP A 55 -6.90 12.14 13.87
CA ASP A 55 -5.92 13.17 13.52
C ASP A 55 -4.50 12.70 13.87
N ARG A 56 -3.54 13.04 13.00
CA ARG A 56 -2.15 12.58 13.13
C ARG A 56 -1.58 12.84 14.53
N ASP A 57 -1.83 14.01 15.07
CA ASP A 57 -1.25 14.45 16.34
C ASP A 57 -1.84 13.72 17.55
N GLU A 58 -3.04 13.16 17.43
CA GLU A 58 -3.74 12.40 18.47
C GLU A 58 -3.39 10.90 18.48
N ILE A 59 -2.78 10.39 17.42
CA ILE A 59 -2.51 8.95 17.26
C ILE A 59 -1.66 8.38 18.41
N PRO A 60 -0.55 9.02 18.85
CA PRO A 60 0.27 8.46 19.93
C PRO A 60 -0.50 8.25 21.23
N ASP A 61 -1.37 9.17 21.60
CA ASP A 61 -2.16 9.06 22.83
C ASP A 61 -3.27 8.02 22.68
N ARG A 62 -3.89 7.95 21.50
CA ARG A 62 -4.89 6.92 21.22
C ARG A 62 -4.30 5.50 21.28
N ILE A 63 -3.10 5.29 20.77
CA ILE A 63 -2.39 4.01 20.88
C ILE A 63 -2.18 3.62 22.35
N LYS A 64 -1.71 4.56 23.20
CA LYS A 64 -1.52 4.31 24.63
C LYS A 64 -2.82 3.89 25.33
N ASP A 65 -3.93 4.52 24.98
CA ASP A 65 -5.23 4.21 25.56
C ASP A 65 -5.72 2.82 25.12
N LEU A 66 -5.60 2.47 23.83
CA LEU A 66 -5.94 1.15 23.33
C LEU A 66 -5.10 0.04 23.99
N GLN A 67 -3.80 0.29 24.22
CA GLN A 67 -2.92 -0.65 24.92
C GLN A 67 -3.28 -0.83 26.40
N LYS A 68 -3.76 0.23 27.08
CA LYS A 68 -4.23 0.16 28.48
C LYS A 68 -5.55 -0.58 28.61
N ASP A 69 -6.51 -0.34 27.70
CA ASP A 69 -7.83 -0.98 27.74
C ASP A 69 -7.74 -2.49 27.59
N ASP A 70 -6.83 -2.98 26.74
CA ASP A 70 -6.59 -4.40 26.59
C ASP A 70 -5.91 -5.01 27.82
N PHE A 71 -4.95 -4.30 28.43
CA PHE A 71 -4.33 -4.75 29.67
C PHE A 71 -5.36 -4.87 30.81
N GLY A 72 -6.30 -3.92 30.91
CA GLY A 72 -7.39 -3.95 31.89
C GLY A 72 -8.35 -5.14 31.69
N LYS A 73 -8.61 -5.55 30.45
CA LYS A 73 -9.42 -6.73 30.15
C LYS A 73 -8.72 -8.04 30.48
N PHE A 74 -7.41 -8.10 30.34
CA PHE A 74 -6.59 -9.28 30.67
C PHE A 74 -6.48 -9.50 32.19
N MET A 75 -6.46 -8.43 32.98
CA MET A 75 -6.35 -8.49 34.44
C MET A 75 -7.67 -8.81 35.16
N LYS A 76 -8.84 -8.52 34.57
CA LYS A 76 -10.13 -8.81 35.18
C LYS A 76 -10.43 -10.28 35.49
N PRO A 77 -9.99 -11.29 34.72
CA PRO A 77 -10.16 -12.71 35.07
C PRO A 77 -9.29 -13.19 36.23
N LEU A 78 -8.13 -12.53 36.50
CA LEU A 78 -7.22 -12.93 37.60
C LEU A 78 -7.74 -12.55 38.98
N LEU A 79 -8.72 -11.65 39.06
CA LEU A 79 -9.31 -11.17 40.34
C LEU A 79 -10.61 -11.91 40.73
N LYS A 80 -11.14 -12.82 39.88
CA LYS A 80 -12.28 -13.69 40.22
C LYS A 80 -11.82 -15.13 40.22
N GLY A 81 -11.62 -15.66 41.43
CA GLY A 81 -11.10 -16.96 41.77
C GLY A 81 -11.50 -18.14 40.90
N PHE A 82 -10.52 -18.96 40.67
CA PHE A 82 -10.47 -20.41 40.53
C PHE A 82 -11.74 -21.16 40.11
N HIS A 83 -11.76 -21.65 38.87
CA HIS A 83 -11.97 -23.06 38.57
C HIS A 83 -11.43 -23.35 37.16
N ILE A 84 -10.29 -24.09 37.12
CA ILE A 84 -9.66 -24.54 35.89
C ILE A 84 -10.33 -25.84 35.45
N ILE A 85 -10.99 -25.85 34.33
CA ILE A 85 -11.17 -27.08 33.54
C ILE A 85 -10.22 -26.98 32.34
N ARG A 86 -9.16 -27.78 32.40
CA ARG A 86 -8.19 -27.97 31.32
C ARG A 86 -8.85 -28.66 30.13
N GLY A 87 -9.39 -27.92 29.20
CA GLY A 87 -9.59 -28.41 27.84
C GLY A 87 -8.29 -28.23 27.07
N ARG A 88 -7.81 -29.29 26.40
CA ARG A 88 -6.64 -29.26 25.51
C ARG A 88 -6.83 -28.17 24.47
N ALA A 89 -6.21 -27.02 24.67
CA ALA A 89 -6.02 -26.03 23.61
C ALA A 89 -4.91 -26.57 22.69
N SER A 90 -5.24 -26.70 21.43
CA SER A 90 -4.32 -26.93 20.33
C SER A 90 -3.14 -25.95 20.44
N GLU A 91 -1.92 -26.48 20.38
CA GLU A 91 -0.67 -25.72 20.24
C GLU A 91 -0.59 -25.09 18.83
N ASN A 92 -1.47 -24.15 18.56
CA ASN A 92 -1.21 -23.16 17.51
C ASN A 92 -0.55 -21.98 18.22
N ALA A 93 0.70 -21.67 17.87
CA ALA A 93 1.39 -20.46 18.29
C ALA A 93 0.41 -19.30 18.16
N SER A 94 0.00 -18.71 19.28
CA SER A 94 -1.00 -17.64 19.31
C SER A 94 -0.41 -16.48 18.50
N ALA A 95 -0.94 -16.26 17.31
CA ALA A 95 -0.53 -15.15 16.47
C ALA A 95 -0.74 -13.86 17.27
N GLN A 96 0.33 -13.10 17.45
CA GLN A 96 0.32 -11.91 18.31
C GLN A 96 -0.62 -10.85 17.76
N GLU A 97 -1.63 -10.47 18.54
CA GLU A 97 -2.49 -9.34 18.21
C GLU A 97 -1.69 -8.04 18.10
N HIS A 98 -2.05 -7.18 17.16
CA HIS A 98 -1.32 -5.93 16.88
C HIS A 98 -2.26 -4.78 16.49
N ILE A 99 -1.70 -3.58 16.53
CA ILE A 99 -2.32 -2.34 16.04
C ILE A 99 -1.71 -2.02 14.68
N VAL A 100 -2.54 -1.64 13.72
CA VAL A 100 -2.06 -1.05 12.46
C VAL A 100 -2.50 0.40 12.39
N VAL A 101 -1.55 1.27 12.04
CA VAL A 101 -1.79 2.68 11.75
C VAL A 101 -1.49 2.93 10.28
N VAL A 102 -2.46 3.42 9.52
CA VAL A 102 -2.30 3.66 8.08
C VAL A 102 -2.36 5.14 7.77
N ASN A 103 -1.38 5.61 7.01
CA ASN A 103 -1.42 6.92 6.36
C ASN A 103 -1.35 6.74 4.84
N VAL A 104 -2.44 7.07 4.16
CA VAL A 104 -2.49 7.10 2.69
C VAL A 104 -2.03 8.47 2.23
N LEU A 105 -1.05 8.50 1.34
CA LEU A 105 -0.54 9.74 0.76
C LEU A 105 -1.13 9.97 -0.62
N ARG A 106 -1.27 11.26 -0.96
CA ARG A 106 -1.87 11.70 -2.22
C ARG A 106 -1.13 11.13 -3.45
N MET A 107 -1.86 10.99 -4.51
CA MET A 107 -1.37 10.45 -5.78
C MET A 107 -0.42 11.40 -6.52
N ALA A 108 -0.65 12.70 -6.43
CA ALA A 108 0.07 13.78 -7.13
C ALA A 108 1.59 13.84 -6.88
N LEU A 109 2.08 13.06 -5.93
CA LEU A 109 3.52 13.00 -5.63
C LEU A 109 4.36 12.43 -6.79
N HIS A 110 3.75 11.71 -7.74
CA HIS A 110 4.49 11.10 -8.86
C HIS A 110 5.01 12.10 -9.90
N SER A 111 4.46 13.30 -9.95
CA SER A 111 4.87 14.33 -10.90
C SER A 111 6.21 14.97 -10.55
N ASP A 112 6.65 14.88 -9.29
CA ASP A 112 7.91 15.43 -8.79
C ASP A 112 8.59 14.47 -7.80
N GLY A 113 9.70 13.87 -8.24
CA GLY A 113 10.47 12.93 -7.40
C GLY A 113 10.98 13.55 -6.09
N LYS A 114 11.16 14.87 -6.02
CA LYS A 114 11.52 15.55 -4.79
C LYS A 114 10.34 15.63 -3.82
N LEU A 115 9.15 15.95 -4.33
CA LEU A 115 7.95 16.01 -3.49
C LEU A 115 7.63 14.64 -2.86
N ILE A 116 7.71 13.55 -3.63
CA ILE A 116 7.48 12.21 -3.08
C ILE A 116 8.52 11.86 -2.01
N LYS A 117 9.80 12.17 -2.26
CA LYS A 117 10.87 11.97 -1.30
C LYS A 117 10.59 12.72 -0.01
N ASP A 118 10.39 14.03 -0.08
CA ASP A 118 10.20 14.90 1.08
C ASP A 118 8.98 14.46 1.91
N GLU A 119 7.85 14.15 1.26
CA GLU A 119 6.61 13.76 1.93
C GLU A 119 6.72 12.37 2.59
N VAL A 120 7.28 11.37 1.89
CA VAL A 120 7.45 10.03 2.45
C VAL A 120 8.44 10.06 3.62
N TYR A 121 9.58 10.74 3.48
CA TYR A 121 10.59 10.85 4.55
C TYR A 121 10.03 11.53 5.81
N LYS A 122 9.28 12.62 5.63
CA LYS A 122 8.59 13.28 6.75
C LYS A 122 7.64 12.32 7.46
N ASN A 123 6.80 11.62 6.71
CA ASN A 123 5.83 10.69 7.29
C ASN A 123 6.51 9.52 8.01
N VAL A 124 7.60 8.98 7.47
CA VAL A 124 8.39 7.93 8.15
C VAL A 124 8.95 8.44 9.46
N ARG A 125 9.58 9.62 9.50
CA ARG A 125 10.10 10.20 10.74
C ARG A 125 9.04 10.47 11.78
N ASP A 126 7.87 10.98 11.36
CA ASP A 126 6.77 11.27 12.27
C ASP A 126 6.18 9.99 12.87
N MET A 127 5.92 8.99 12.03
CA MET A 127 5.29 7.75 12.48
C MET A 127 6.26 6.83 13.23
N SER A 128 7.58 6.94 13.00
CA SER A 128 8.58 6.13 13.74
C SER A 128 8.59 6.38 15.26
N ARG A 129 8.04 7.50 15.70
CA ARG A 129 7.99 7.87 17.13
C ARG A 129 7.07 6.98 17.97
N PHE A 130 6.12 6.30 17.34
CA PHE A 130 5.14 5.46 18.03
C PHE A 130 5.00 4.06 17.43
N SER A 131 5.83 3.72 16.44
CA SER A 131 5.75 2.45 15.71
C SER A 131 6.86 1.50 16.09
N ASP A 132 6.54 0.21 16.16
CA ASP A 132 7.53 -0.87 16.30
C ASP A 132 8.08 -1.31 14.93
N GLY A 133 7.41 -0.96 13.84
CA GLY A 133 7.83 -1.17 12.46
C GLY A 133 7.03 -0.29 11.50
N ILE A 134 7.62 0.05 10.35
CA ILE A 134 6.95 0.82 9.29
C ILE A 134 7.03 0.03 7.99
N LEU A 135 5.87 -0.26 7.38
CA LEU A 135 5.79 -0.77 6.02
C LEU A 135 5.58 0.39 5.04
N LEU A 136 6.53 0.58 4.13
CA LEU A 136 6.34 1.47 2.99
C LEU A 136 5.65 0.71 1.86
N LEU A 137 4.37 1.00 1.67
CA LEU A 137 3.59 0.47 0.56
C LEU A 137 3.81 1.36 -0.67
N TYR A 138 5.08 1.40 -1.10
CA TYR A 138 5.61 2.16 -2.22
C TYR A 138 6.66 1.35 -2.97
N GLY A 139 6.75 1.54 -4.30
CA GLY A 139 7.92 1.14 -5.07
C GLY A 139 9.07 2.16 -4.97
N LEU A 140 10.07 2.01 -5.82
CA LEU A 140 11.17 2.96 -5.96
C LEU A 140 10.72 4.29 -6.57
N CYS A 141 9.63 4.29 -7.36
CA CYS A 141 9.00 5.46 -7.97
C CYS A 141 10.03 6.33 -8.72
N GLY A 142 10.63 5.77 -9.78
CA GLY A 142 11.68 6.45 -10.54
C GLY A 142 12.96 6.69 -9.73
N ASN A 143 13.26 5.80 -8.79
CA ASN A 143 14.38 5.88 -7.85
C ASN A 143 14.32 7.02 -6.80
N SER A 144 13.21 7.75 -6.72
CA SER A 144 13.03 8.82 -5.73
C SER A 144 13.16 8.34 -4.28
N LEU A 145 12.82 7.07 -4.02
CA LEU A 145 12.89 6.43 -2.71
C LEU A 145 14.04 5.41 -2.59
N GLY A 146 14.99 5.40 -3.54
CA GLY A 146 16.09 4.41 -3.56
C GLY A 146 16.90 4.38 -2.28
N ASP A 147 17.28 5.53 -1.77
CA ASP A 147 18.18 5.67 -0.61
C ASP A 147 17.49 5.76 0.74
N ILE A 148 16.16 5.68 0.80
CA ILE A 148 15.40 5.92 2.04
C ILE A 148 15.84 5.02 3.20
N GLY A 149 16.21 3.77 2.94
CA GLY A 149 16.70 2.85 3.97
C GLY A 149 18.03 3.29 4.60
N ASN A 150 18.93 3.85 3.79
CA ASN A 150 20.21 4.38 4.24
C ASN A 150 20.05 5.74 4.91
N ASP A 151 19.26 6.62 4.33
CA ASP A 151 19.04 7.99 4.80
C ASP A 151 18.32 8.02 6.16
N LEU A 152 17.53 7.01 6.47
CA LEU A 152 16.72 6.89 7.69
C LEU A 152 17.20 5.75 8.62
N ARG A 153 18.44 5.30 8.48
CA ARG A 153 19.04 4.26 9.33
C ARG A 153 19.21 4.64 10.81
N ASP A 154 19.11 5.91 11.13
CA ASP A 154 19.14 6.46 12.49
C ASP A 154 17.86 6.21 13.28
N LEU A 155 16.78 5.81 12.63
CA LEU A 155 15.52 5.50 13.28
C LEU A 155 15.61 4.19 14.06
N SER A 156 15.04 4.18 15.27
CA SER A 156 14.93 2.98 16.11
C SER A 156 13.96 1.94 15.57
N CYS A 157 13.07 2.34 14.69
CA CYS A 157 12.00 1.55 14.11
C CYS A 157 12.44 1.00 12.74
N PRO A 158 12.37 -0.34 12.49
CA PRO A 158 12.70 -0.91 11.18
C PRO A 158 11.72 -0.46 10.12
N ILE A 159 12.26 -0.23 8.91
CA ILE A 159 11.47 0.10 7.72
C ILE A 159 11.44 -1.13 6.81
N TYR A 160 10.23 -1.55 6.43
CA TYR A 160 9.95 -2.64 5.51
C TYR A 160 9.54 -2.08 4.15
N PHE A 161 9.94 -2.76 3.09
CA PHE A 161 9.70 -2.32 1.72
C PHE A 161 8.91 -3.38 0.94
N LEU A 162 8.28 -2.98 -0.15
CA LEU A 162 7.78 -3.92 -1.13
C LEU A 162 8.95 -4.49 -1.93
N THR A 163 9.14 -5.80 -1.87
CA THR A 163 10.17 -6.53 -2.60
C THR A 163 9.54 -7.62 -3.45
N ASP A 164 10.19 -8.02 -4.52
CA ASP A 164 9.81 -9.19 -5.31
C ASP A 164 10.32 -10.50 -4.67
N ARG A 165 10.19 -11.63 -5.38
CA ARG A 165 10.63 -12.95 -4.89
C ARG A 165 12.15 -13.06 -4.78
N ASP A 166 12.89 -12.22 -5.48
CA ASP A 166 14.35 -12.16 -5.44
C ASP A 166 14.85 -11.15 -4.38
N ASP A 167 13.96 -10.70 -3.46
CA ASP A 167 14.20 -9.69 -2.43
C ASP A 167 14.62 -8.32 -2.99
N LYS A 168 14.39 -8.06 -4.28
CA LYS A 168 14.63 -6.76 -4.89
C LYS A 168 13.44 -5.84 -4.66
N ARG A 169 13.71 -4.59 -4.33
CA ARG A 169 12.66 -3.57 -4.22
C ARG A 169 11.98 -3.40 -5.58
N VAL A 170 10.66 -3.33 -5.55
CA VAL A 170 9.85 -3.14 -6.76
C VAL A 170 9.96 -1.71 -7.29
N ASP A 171 9.91 -1.56 -8.62
CA ASP A 171 10.11 -0.26 -9.26
C ASP A 171 8.93 0.71 -9.00
N ASP A 172 7.70 0.22 -9.16
CA ASP A 172 6.49 1.03 -9.01
C ASP A 172 5.24 0.19 -8.69
N CYS A 173 4.08 0.84 -8.64
CA CYS A 173 2.80 0.17 -8.41
C CYS A 173 2.39 -0.80 -9.52
N ILE A 174 2.84 -0.59 -10.76
CA ILE A 174 2.59 -1.52 -11.87
C ILE A 174 3.42 -2.79 -11.71
N ALA A 175 4.70 -2.66 -11.34
CA ALA A 175 5.55 -3.80 -10.99
C ALA A 175 4.95 -4.59 -9.83
N VAL A 176 4.36 -3.92 -8.81
CA VAL A 176 3.62 -4.59 -7.72
C VAL A 176 2.45 -5.39 -8.29
N ALA A 177 1.60 -4.77 -9.10
CA ALA A 177 0.39 -5.40 -9.65
C ALA A 177 0.70 -6.52 -10.65
N LEU A 178 1.88 -6.52 -11.28
CA LEU A 178 2.35 -7.59 -12.16
C LEU A 178 3.07 -8.72 -11.42
N GLY A 179 3.44 -8.54 -10.14
CA GLY A 179 4.09 -9.55 -9.32
C GLY A 179 5.63 -9.50 -9.36
N GLY A 180 6.22 -8.35 -9.69
CA GLY A 180 7.65 -8.06 -9.58
C GLY A 180 8.28 -7.45 -10.83
N ASN A 181 9.50 -6.92 -10.66
CA ASN A 181 10.25 -6.21 -11.70
C ASN A 181 10.52 -7.09 -12.92
N LYS A 182 10.91 -8.34 -12.70
CA LYS A 182 11.18 -9.28 -13.80
C LYS A 182 9.96 -9.51 -14.67
N ARG A 183 8.78 -9.73 -14.04
CA ARG A 183 7.54 -9.94 -14.79
C ARG A 183 7.10 -8.67 -15.51
N TYR A 184 7.33 -7.50 -14.90
CA TYR A 184 7.08 -6.21 -15.54
C TYR A 184 7.95 -6.05 -16.79
N GLU A 185 9.26 -6.33 -16.69
CA GLU A 185 10.19 -6.28 -17.83
C GLU A 185 9.79 -7.27 -18.95
N GLU A 186 9.45 -8.52 -18.59
CA GLU A 186 8.95 -9.53 -19.54
C GLU A 186 7.67 -9.07 -20.24
N THR A 187 6.77 -8.41 -19.50
CA THR A 187 5.53 -7.86 -20.05
C THR A 187 5.80 -6.73 -21.04
N LEU A 188 6.69 -5.79 -20.70
CA LEU A 188 7.09 -4.72 -21.62
C LEU A 188 7.72 -5.25 -22.91
N ARG A 189 8.54 -6.31 -22.82
CA ARG A 189 9.13 -6.95 -24.00
C ARG A 189 8.10 -7.71 -24.83
N GLY A 190 7.13 -8.35 -24.19
CA GLY A 190 6.07 -9.12 -24.84
C GLY A 190 5.00 -8.27 -25.52
N PHE A 191 4.82 -7.05 -25.04
CA PHE A 191 3.80 -6.09 -25.51
C PHE A 191 4.43 -4.70 -25.72
N PRO A 192 5.37 -4.55 -26.67
CA PRO A 192 6.09 -3.28 -26.87
C PRO A 192 5.19 -2.12 -27.31
N GLU A 193 4.02 -2.41 -27.86
CA GLU A 193 3.03 -1.43 -28.26
C GLU A 193 2.13 -0.92 -27.12
N VAL A 194 2.27 -1.47 -25.89
CA VAL A 194 1.52 -1.02 -24.72
C VAL A 194 2.21 0.19 -24.11
N GLY A 195 1.53 1.32 -24.14
CA GLY A 195 2.04 2.58 -23.59
C GLY A 195 1.56 2.90 -22.19
N PHE A 196 0.54 2.20 -21.70
CA PHE A 196 -0.04 2.49 -20.38
C PHE A 196 -0.64 1.23 -19.74
N PHE A 197 -0.50 1.14 -18.42
CA PHE A 197 -1.02 0.02 -17.62
C PHE A 197 -2.02 0.53 -16.60
N PHE A 198 -3.22 -0.03 -16.62
CA PHE A 198 -4.27 0.29 -15.68
C PHE A 198 -4.48 -0.81 -14.65
N THR A 199 -4.21 -0.51 -13.37
CA THR A 199 -4.87 -1.18 -12.26
C THR A 199 -6.25 -0.54 -12.06
N PRO A 200 -7.17 -1.13 -11.25
CA PRO A 200 -8.43 -0.48 -10.92
C PRO A 200 -8.24 0.95 -10.39
N MET A 201 -7.28 1.16 -9.50
CA MET A 201 -6.98 2.49 -8.96
C MET A 201 -6.51 3.49 -10.03
N TRP A 202 -5.70 3.06 -11.01
CA TRP A 202 -5.35 3.88 -12.15
C TRP A 202 -6.55 4.23 -13.01
N ALA A 203 -7.45 3.27 -13.24
CA ALA A 203 -8.64 3.48 -14.04
C ALA A 203 -9.57 4.57 -13.47
N PHE A 204 -9.73 4.62 -12.15
CA PHE A 204 -10.57 5.64 -11.50
C PHE A 204 -9.90 7.02 -11.39
N ASN A 205 -8.58 7.10 -11.44
CA ASN A 205 -7.85 8.33 -11.17
C ASN A 205 -7.11 8.92 -12.39
N TRP A 206 -7.19 8.30 -13.57
CA TRP A 206 -6.40 8.70 -14.73
C TRP A 206 -6.62 10.16 -15.19
N ARG A 207 -7.86 10.68 -15.06
CA ARG A 207 -8.14 12.07 -15.43
C ARG A 207 -7.48 13.08 -14.50
N GLU A 208 -7.36 12.74 -13.22
CA GLU A 208 -6.66 13.58 -12.24
C GLU A 208 -5.16 13.58 -12.55
N ILE A 209 -4.60 12.41 -12.84
CA ILE A 209 -3.18 12.25 -13.23
C ILE A 209 -2.89 13.02 -14.51
N GLU A 210 -3.74 12.88 -15.53
CA GLU A 210 -3.60 13.59 -16.79
C GLU A 210 -3.63 15.12 -16.59
N LYS A 211 -4.59 15.61 -15.79
CA LYS A 211 -4.70 17.03 -15.47
C LYS A 211 -3.44 17.58 -14.79
N GLU A 212 -2.87 16.82 -13.86
CA GLU A 212 -1.63 17.19 -13.17
C GLU A 212 -0.44 17.18 -14.12
N ALA A 213 -0.32 16.15 -14.96
CA ALA A 213 0.71 16.08 -15.98
C ALA A 213 0.65 17.26 -16.95
N ASN A 214 -0.54 17.66 -17.40
CA ASN A 214 -0.74 18.77 -18.30
C ASN A 214 -0.48 20.16 -17.66
N ASN A 215 -0.65 20.27 -16.34
CA ASN A 215 -0.35 21.51 -15.59
C ASN A 215 1.13 21.73 -15.32
N SER A 216 1.94 20.69 -15.43
CA SER A 216 3.41 20.84 -15.34
C SER A 216 3.93 21.46 -16.64
N SER A 217 4.47 22.67 -16.57
CA SER A 217 4.88 23.54 -17.68
C SER A 217 5.95 22.99 -18.63
N LYS A 218 6.27 21.70 -18.56
CA LYS A 218 7.28 21.00 -19.37
C LYS A 218 6.76 19.77 -20.10
N SER A 219 5.50 19.36 -19.94
CA SER A 219 4.99 18.12 -20.51
C SER A 219 4.26 18.35 -21.82
N GLN A 220 4.63 17.57 -22.82
CA GLN A 220 3.76 17.29 -23.97
C GLN A 220 2.45 16.69 -23.44
N SER A 221 1.32 16.96 -24.09
CA SER A 221 0.07 16.30 -23.71
C SER A 221 0.25 14.76 -23.77
N LEU A 222 -0.42 14.05 -22.88
CA LEU A 222 -0.33 12.57 -22.83
C LEU A 222 -0.59 11.94 -24.20
N GLY A 223 -1.57 12.47 -24.96
CA GLY A 223 -1.85 11.99 -26.31
C GLY A 223 -0.71 12.21 -27.29
N SER A 224 -0.04 13.38 -27.25
CA SER A 224 1.17 13.62 -28.08
C SER A 224 2.30 12.67 -27.73
N MET A 225 2.48 12.37 -26.44
CA MET A 225 3.50 11.46 -25.97
C MET A 225 3.24 10.03 -26.48
N LEU A 226 2.01 9.53 -26.29
CA LEU A 226 1.60 8.19 -26.74
C LEU A 226 1.82 8.03 -28.24
N ASN A 227 1.38 9.01 -29.04
CA ASN A 227 1.53 8.99 -30.50
C ASN A 227 3.01 9.07 -30.92
N SER A 228 3.82 9.94 -30.30
CA SER A 228 5.24 10.10 -30.66
C SER A 228 6.07 8.87 -30.34
N LEU A 229 5.69 8.10 -29.34
CA LEU A 229 6.34 6.85 -28.94
C LEU A 229 5.79 5.63 -29.68
N GLY A 230 4.76 5.81 -30.55
CA GLY A 230 4.18 4.74 -31.34
C GLY A 230 3.35 3.72 -30.56
N TYR A 231 2.88 4.09 -29.35
CA TYR A 231 2.01 3.22 -28.57
C TYR A 231 0.63 3.10 -29.20
N GLN A 232 0.13 1.89 -29.27
CA GLN A 232 -1.16 1.54 -29.89
C GLN A 232 -2.10 0.83 -28.92
N LYS A 233 -1.61 0.39 -27.79
CA LYS A 233 -2.37 -0.40 -26.82
C LYS A 233 -2.26 0.14 -25.41
N VAL A 234 -3.30 -0.15 -24.63
CA VAL A 234 -3.36 0.04 -23.18
C VAL A 234 -3.63 -1.31 -22.52
N ALA A 235 -2.90 -1.61 -21.45
CA ALA A 235 -3.12 -2.84 -20.70
C ALA A 235 -4.05 -2.58 -19.50
N MET A 236 -5.07 -3.42 -19.35
CA MET A 236 -5.91 -3.51 -18.16
C MET A 236 -5.44 -4.69 -17.32
N LEU A 237 -4.99 -4.43 -16.10
CA LEU A 237 -4.49 -5.44 -15.17
C LEU A 237 -5.64 -5.94 -14.29
N ASP A 238 -5.91 -7.25 -14.37
CA ASP A 238 -6.84 -7.92 -13.48
C ASP A 238 -6.08 -8.51 -12.29
N THR A 239 -6.13 -7.83 -11.15
CA THR A 239 -5.53 -8.30 -9.89
C THR A 239 -6.48 -9.19 -9.09
N GLY A 240 -7.70 -9.44 -9.58
CA GLY A 240 -8.76 -10.16 -8.84
C GLY A 240 -9.30 -9.38 -7.64
N LEU A 241 -8.97 -8.10 -7.51
CA LEU A 241 -9.46 -7.23 -6.44
C LEU A 241 -10.68 -6.46 -6.93
N HIS A 242 -11.82 -6.70 -6.30
CA HIS A 242 -13.11 -6.13 -6.69
C HIS A 242 -13.74 -5.42 -5.49
N TYR A 243 -13.37 -4.14 -5.27
CA TYR A 243 -13.91 -3.32 -4.18
C TYR A 243 -14.81 -2.20 -4.72
N THR A 244 -16.07 -2.26 -4.40
CA THR A 244 -17.13 -1.23 -4.44
C THR A 244 -17.47 -0.52 -5.75
N GLU A 245 -16.64 -0.52 -6.80
CA GLU A 245 -16.93 0.23 -8.04
C GLU A 245 -16.58 -0.54 -9.33
N ASP A 246 -16.59 -1.87 -9.27
CA ASP A 246 -16.11 -2.77 -10.31
C ASP A 246 -16.78 -2.60 -11.68
N PHE A 247 -18.04 -2.19 -11.69
CA PHE A 247 -18.76 -1.95 -12.95
C PHE A 247 -18.17 -0.78 -13.76
N GLY A 248 -17.23 -0.03 -13.19
CA GLY A 248 -16.65 1.15 -13.81
C GLY A 248 -15.24 0.97 -14.40
N VAL A 249 -14.43 -0.03 -13.99
CA VAL A 249 -13.03 -0.16 -14.44
C VAL A 249 -12.95 -0.28 -15.96
N GLU A 250 -13.67 -1.24 -16.56
CA GLU A 250 -13.71 -1.42 -18.00
C GLU A 250 -14.21 -0.16 -18.73
N SER A 251 -15.24 0.48 -18.20
CA SER A 251 -15.76 1.73 -18.76
C SER A 251 -14.71 2.84 -18.72
N LYS A 252 -13.96 2.97 -17.62
CA LYS A 252 -12.92 3.99 -17.46
C LYS A 252 -11.71 3.73 -18.36
N VAL A 253 -11.28 2.48 -18.48
CA VAL A 253 -10.23 2.10 -19.43
C VAL A 253 -10.70 2.28 -20.87
N GLY A 254 -11.97 1.94 -21.18
CA GLY A 254 -12.58 2.15 -22.48
C GLY A 254 -12.67 3.63 -22.87
N GLU A 255 -12.99 4.51 -21.91
CA GLU A 255 -13.00 5.96 -22.10
C GLU A 255 -11.60 6.48 -22.47
N PHE A 256 -10.56 6.05 -21.75
CA PHE A 256 -9.17 6.39 -22.05
C PHE A 256 -8.75 5.85 -23.43
N ALA A 257 -8.99 4.57 -23.67
CA ALA A 257 -8.64 3.93 -24.94
C ALA A 257 -9.30 4.61 -26.13
N SER A 258 -10.59 4.96 -26.02
CA SER A 258 -11.32 5.68 -27.07
C SER A 258 -10.77 7.09 -27.28
N LEU A 259 -10.41 7.81 -26.21
CA LEU A 259 -9.87 9.16 -26.30
C LEU A 259 -8.53 9.21 -27.07
N TYR A 260 -7.69 8.20 -26.88
CA TYR A 260 -6.35 8.12 -27.48
C TYR A 260 -6.25 7.14 -28.64
N ASN A 261 -7.36 6.58 -29.11
CA ASN A 261 -7.43 5.58 -30.19
C ASN A 261 -6.50 4.37 -29.94
N LEU A 262 -6.62 3.78 -28.75
CA LEU A 262 -5.81 2.64 -28.30
C LEU A 262 -6.66 1.36 -28.25
N GLU A 263 -6.04 0.21 -28.50
CA GLU A 263 -6.62 -1.11 -28.27
C GLU A 263 -6.43 -1.53 -26.80
N ILE A 264 -7.42 -2.19 -26.21
CA ILE A 264 -7.34 -2.70 -24.83
C ILE A 264 -6.85 -4.15 -24.85
N VAL A 265 -5.75 -4.42 -24.14
CA VAL A 265 -5.31 -5.78 -23.83
C VAL A 265 -5.53 -6.06 -22.36
N ARG A 266 -5.96 -7.29 -22.02
CA ARG A 266 -6.15 -7.72 -20.63
C ARG A 266 -4.99 -8.58 -20.21
N LEU A 267 -4.41 -8.25 -19.07
CA LEU A 267 -3.28 -8.99 -18.48
C LEU A 267 -3.63 -9.41 -17.06
N GLN A 268 -3.18 -10.60 -16.67
CA GLN A 268 -3.36 -11.11 -15.33
C GLN A 268 -2.39 -10.40 -14.37
N GLY A 269 -2.94 -9.76 -13.36
CA GLY A 269 -2.22 -9.17 -12.23
C GLY A 269 -1.99 -10.14 -11.07
N SER A 270 -1.45 -9.62 -9.97
CA SER A 270 -1.10 -10.37 -8.76
C SER A 270 -1.18 -9.49 -7.52
N THR A 271 -1.59 -10.05 -6.38
CA THR A 271 -1.55 -9.40 -5.06
C THR A 271 -0.38 -9.91 -4.21
N GLU A 272 0.38 -10.88 -4.71
CA GLU A 272 1.38 -11.64 -3.95
C GLU A 272 2.40 -10.76 -3.23
N ILE A 273 2.90 -9.70 -3.88
CA ILE A 273 3.93 -8.83 -3.29
C ILE A 273 3.41 -8.18 -2.02
N VAL A 274 2.22 -7.58 -2.09
CA VAL A 274 1.64 -6.90 -0.93
C VAL A 274 1.26 -7.89 0.15
N ASP A 275 0.62 -9.01 -0.21
CA ASP A 275 0.25 -10.08 0.72
C ASP A 275 1.48 -10.56 1.51
N ARG A 276 2.58 -10.88 0.82
CA ARG A 276 3.82 -11.37 1.41
C ARG A 276 4.54 -10.32 2.26
N CYS A 277 4.74 -9.11 1.72
CA CYS A 277 5.48 -8.06 2.42
C CYS A 277 4.72 -7.57 3.66
N TYR A 278 3.38 -7.52 3.62
CA TYR A 278 2.57 -7.23 4.79
C TYR A 278 2.76 -8.27 5.90
N GLN A 279 2.71 -9.58 5.56
CA GLN A 279 2.92 -10.64 6.54
C GLN A 279 4.34 -10.58 7.14
N GLN A 280 5.36 -10.37 6.31
CA GLN A 280 6.74 -10.23 6.77
C GLN A 280 6.92 -9.04 7.72
N ALA A 281 6.33 -7.88 7.40
CA ALA A 281 6.39 -6.69 8.24
C ALA A 281 5.69 -6.92 9.59
N LYS A 282 4.52 -7.57 9.57
CA LYS A 282 3.77 -7.92 10.76
C LYS A 282 4.51 -8.88 11.70
N GLU A 283 5.21 -9.85 11.15
CA GLU A 283 5.98 -10.83 11.90
C GLU A 283 7.37 -10.33 12.35
N GLY A 284 7.75 -9.11 11.97
CA GLY A 284 9.08 -8.56 12.28
C GLY A 284 10.24 -9.33 11.63
N LYS A 285 9.96 -10.16 10.64
CA LYS A 285 10.92 -11.08 10.00
C LYS A 285 11.72 -10.48 8.85
N PHE A 286 11.84 -9.15 8.76
CA PHE A 286 12.66 -8.60 7.68
C PHE A 286 14.15 -8.76 8.00
N ASN A 287 14.85 -9.40 7.07
CA ASN A 287 16.30 -9.58 7.12
C ASN A 287 17.01 -8.22 7.23
N ARG A 288 17.69 -7.98 8.35
CA ARG A 288 18.66 -6.89 8.52
C ARG A 288 19.88 -7.01 7.57
N LYS A 289 19.81 -7.88 6.55
CA LYS A 289 20.94 -8.20 5.65
C LYS A 289 21.16 -7.21 4.50
N HIS A 290 20.32 -6.19 4.32
CA HIS A 290 20.50 -5.22 3.23
C HIS A 290 20.85 -3.80 3.69
N SER A 291 21.47 -3.66 4.87
CA SER A 291 22.12 -2.42 5.30
C SER A 291 23.61 -2.41 4.96
N GLY A 292 23.98 -2.95 3.81
CA GLY A 292 25.36 -3.02 3.42
C GLY A 292 25.50 -3.40 1.95
N LEU A 293 25.34 -2.41 1.08
CA LEU A 293 26.07 -2.24 -0.20
C LEU A 293 25.75 -0.87 -0.76
#